data_aafada6878b14b299bca6ed80bf3aac2
#
_entry.id   aafada6878b14b299bca6ed80bf3aac2
#
_cell.length_a   1.000
_cell.length_b   1.000
_cell.length_c   1.000
_cell.angle_alpha   90.00
_cell.angle_beta   90.00
_cell.angle_gamma   90.00
#
_symmetry.space_group_name_H-M   'P 1'
#
loop_
_entity.id
_entity.type
_entity.pdbx_description
1 polymer ?
#
loop_
_entity_poly.entity_id
_entity_poly.type
_entity_poly.pdbx_seq_one_letter_code
_entity_poly.pdbx_strand_id
1 'polypeptide(L)'
;FPEAQLYAMSASGRMPQESVSDADQLVSSVDDLIEQQVDFVIIASPAPFHASHSIPLIEAGIPVLIEKPVTVTSQDAKALQKAATQYSTPIAVGYCLRYLSSALEMKKQLATGKLGQLYHAHIEIGQYLPDWRPSKDYRESVSARAELGGGALLELSHEFDYSQWLLGALTLEHAILRRSEELGLEVEDSADILFSTEQKAVVHLHLDFLQRKAHRQCRFVGSKGALEWDLIGNEIRFVSPQGIQVLYSEPG
;
A
#
# COMPACT_ATOMS: atom_id res chain seq x y z
N PHE A 1 -21.04 1.19 -12.52
CA PHE A 1 -21.68 2.48 -12.92
C PHE A 1 -21.94 2.47 -14.42
N PRO A 2 -22.99 1.77 -14.92
CA PRO A 2 -23.23 1.60 -16.36
C PRO A 2 -23.60 2.92 -17.10
N GLU A 3 -23.93 3.97 -16.37
CA GLU A 3 -24.26 5.29 -16.94
C GLU A 3 -23.20 6.37 -16.66
N ALA A 4 -22.03 5.97 -16.11
CA ALA A 4 -20.96 6.93 -15.86
C ALA A 4 -20.28 7.33 -17.17
N GLN A 5 -20.02 8.63 -17.33
CA GLN A 5 -19.18 9.13 -18.40
C GLN A 5 -17.72 9.11 -17.95
N LEU A 6 -16.88 8.38 -18.68
CA LEU A 6 -15.49 8.12 -18.32
C LEU A 6 -14.54 9.01 -19.11
N TYR A 7 -13.78 9.84 -18.38
CA TYR A 7 -12.68 10.63 -18.91
C TYR A 7 -11.35 9.95 -18.61
N ALA A 8 -10.43 9.91 -19.55
CA ALA A 8 -9.09 9.40 -19.33
C ALA A 8 -8.01 10.43 -19.71
N MET A 9 -6.98 10.51 -18.87
CA MET A 9 -5.80 11.34 -19.08
C MET A 9 -4.53 10.48 -18.92
N SER A 10 -3.58 10.62 -19.84
CA SER A 10 -2.27 10.01 -19.61
C SER A 10 -1.47 10.81 -18.58
N ALA A 11 -0.56 10.15 -17.85
CA ALA A 11 0.27 10.80 -16.82
C ALA A 11 1.11 11.97 -17.35
N SER A 12 1.46 11.97 -18.64
CA SER A 12 2.23 13.03 -19.30
C SER A 12 1.38 14.08 -20.00
N GLY A 13 0.05 13.96 -19.97
CA GLY A 13 -0.87 14.79 -20.75
C GLY A 13 -0.82 14.54 -22.27
N ARG A 14 -0.03 13.59 -22.75
CA ARG A 14 0.03 13.27 -24.18
C ARG A 14 -1.21 12.50 -24.58
N MET A 15 -1.84 12.92 -25.66
CA MET A 15 -2.94 12.17 -26.26
C MET A 15 -2.42 10.82 -26.79
N PRO A 16 -3.05 9.68 -26.44
CA PRO A 16 -2.67 8.38 -26.95
C PRO A 16 -2.93 8.32 -28.46
N GLN A 17 -2.09 7.57 -29.18
CA GLN A 17 -2.26 7.36 -30.63
C GLN A 17 -3.39 6.38 -30.96
N GLU A 18 -3.70 5.50 -30.00
CA GLU A 18 -4.77 4.51 -30.14
C GLU A 18 -5.93 4.86 -29.17
N SER A 19 -7.13 4.38 -29.50
CA SER A 19 -8.28 4.54 -28.62
C SER A 19 -8.02 3.83 -27.29
N VAL A 20 -8.34 4.51 -26.17
CA VAL A 20 -8.34 3.91 -24.86
C VAL A 20 -9.68 3.19 -24.69
N SER A 21 -9.63 1.85 -24.53
CA SER A 21 -10.85 1.09 -24.23
C SER A 21 -11.49 1.64 -22.96
N ASP A 22 -12.79 1.68 -22.91
CA ASP A 22 -13.59 2.10 -21.75
C ASP A 22 -13.54 3.62 -21.42
N ALA A 23 -12.86 4.45 -22.20
CA ALA A 23 -12.91 5.90 -22.05
C ALA A 23 -13.89 6.52 -23.07
N ASP A 24 -14.86 7.30 -22.61
CA ASP A 24 -15.77 8.05 -23.47
C ASP A 24 -15.10 9.29 -24.06
N GLN A 25 -14.20 9.91 -23.29
CA GLN A 25 -13.46 11.11 -23.70
C GLN A 25 -12.01 11.05 -23.20
N LEU A 26 -11.12 11.59 -24.01
CA LEU A 26 -9.71 11.79 -23.65
C LEU A 26 -9.48 13.27 -23.38
N VAL A 27 -8.75 13.56 -22.30
CA VAL A 27 -8.34 14.92 -21.91
C VAL A 27 -6.83 14.98 -21.77
N SER A 28 -6.25 16.17 -21.86
CA SER A 28 -4.81 16.39 -21.89
C SER A 28 -4.23 16.93 -20.59
N SER A 29 -5.09 17.43 -19.70
CA SER A 29 -4.66 18.08 -18.46
C SER A 29 -5.64 17.82 -17.31
N VAL A 30 -5.16 18.08 -16.10
CA VAL A 30 -6.00 18.09 -14.89
C VAL A 30 -7.03 19.24 -14.97
N ASP A 31 -6.65 20.35 -15.56
CA ASP A 31 -7.55 21.51 -15.74
C ASP A 31 -8.73 21.14 -16.62
N ASP A 32 -8.53 20.33 -17.68
CA ASP A 32 -9.63 19.84 -18.51
C ASP A 32 -10.64 19.03 -17.67
N LEU A 33 -10.17 18.19 -16.72
CA LEU A 33 -11.04 17.44 -15.80
C LEU A 33 -11.83 18.36 -14.87
N ILE A 34 -11.20 19.44 -14.39
CA ILE A 34 -11.85 20.45 -13.55
C ILE A 34 -12.94 21.19 -14.34
N GLU A 35 -12.65 21.59 -15.60
CA GLU A 35 -13.61 22.25 -16.48
C GLU A 35 -14.82 21.36 -16.81
N GLN A 36 -14.61 20.04 -16.92
CA GLN A 36 -15.69 19.06 -17.13
C GLN A 36 -16.53 18.82 -15.86
N GLN A 37 -16.14 19.37 -14.71
CA GLN A 37 -16.85 19.21 -13.44
C GLN A 37 -17.09 17.74 -13.07
N VAL A 38 -16.08 16.89 -13.24
CA VAL A 38 -16.19 15.45 -12.93
C VAL A 38 -16.53 15.22 -11.45
N ASP A 39 -17.30 14.17 -11.16
CA ASP A 39 -17.74 13.86 -9.78
C ASP A 39 -16.60 13.39 -8.87
N PHE A 40 -15.62 12.67 -9.42
CA PHE A 40 -14.40 12.24 -8.72
C PHE A 40 -13.33 11.78 -9.71
N VAL A 41 -12.08 11.70 -9.26
CA VAL A 41 -10.94 11.25 -10.08
C VAL A 41 -10.18 10.13 -9.39
N ILE A 42 -9.81 9.09 -10.17
CA ILE A 42 -8.87 8.05 -9.75
C ILE A 42 -7.50 8.41 -10.30
N ILE A 43 -6.53 8.63 -9.41
CA ILE A 43 -5.14 8.92 -9.76
C ILE A 43 -4.36 7.59 -9.78
N ALA A 44 -4.18 7.03 -10.96
CA ALA A 44 -3.44 5.78 -11.20
C ALA A 44 -2.18 6.01 -12.06
N SER A 45 -1.70 7.24 -12.12
CA SER A 45 -0.43 7.59 -12.75
C SER A 45 0.76 7.01 -11.96
N PRO A 46 2.00 7.01 -12.49
CA PRO A 46 3.17 6.70 -11.67
C PRO A 46 3.27 7.65 -10.46
N ALA A 47 3.69 7.10 -9.32
CA ALA A 47 3.66 7.78 -8.02
C ALA A 47 4.30 9.18 -7.95
N PRO A 48 5.36 9.52 -8.73
CA PRO A 48 5.90 10.89 -8.76
C PRO A 48 4.90 11.96 -9.22
N PHE A 49 3.85 11.57 -9.95
CA PHE A 49 2.82 12.50 -10.44
C PHE A 49 1.61 12.63 -9.52
N HIS A 50 1.48 11.79 -8.49
CA HIS A 50 0.29 11.76 -7.65
C HIS A 50 -0.03 13.11 -7.02
N ALA A 51 0.95 13.76 -6.40
CA ALA A 51 0.73 15.07 -5.76
C ALA A 51 0.37 16.15 -6.77
N SER A 52 1.10 16.25 -7.89
CA SER A 52 0.85 17.26 -8.93
C SER A 52 -0.50 17.09 -9.63
N HIS A 53 -1.00 15.88 -9.77
CA HIS A 53 -2.31 15.61 -10.33
C HIS A 53 -3.44 15.78 -9.29
N SER A 54 -3.19 15.43 -8.04
CA SER A 54 -4.23 15.44 -7.01
C SER A 54 -4.50 16.85 -6.44
N ILE A 55 -3.44 17.64 -6.20
CA ILE A 55 -3.57 18.92 -5.50
C ILE A 55 -4.55 19.88 -6.22
N PRO A 56 -4.46 20.13 -7.55
CA PRO A 56 -5.42 20.99 -8.23
C PRO A 56 -6.87 20.50 -8.13
N LEU A 57 -7.09 19.19 -8.20
CA LEU A 57 -8.42 18.59 -8.04
C LEU A 57 -8.98 18.81 -6.62
N ILE A 58 -8.13 18.61 -5.61
CA ILE A 58 -8.49 18.85 -4.21
C ILE A 58 -8.85 20.33 -3.98
N GLU A 59 -8.08 21.26 -4.56
CA GLU A 59 -8.33 22.70 -4.51
C GLU A 59 -9.63 23.08 -5.20
N ALA A 60 -10.00 22.37 -6.28
CA ALA A 60 -11.26 22.53 -6.97
C ALA A 60 -12.46 21.84 -6.27
N GLY A 61 -12.23 21.14 -5.15
CA GLY A 61 -13.26 20.41 -4.42
C GLY A 61 -13.67 19.06 -5.03
N ILE A 62 -12.90 18.54 -5.97
CA ILE A 62 -13.17 17.26 -6.64
C ILE A 62 -12.56 16.11 -5.82
N PRO A 63 -13.37 15.14 -5.35
CA PRO A 63 -12.88 13.98 -4.60
C PRO A 63 -11.86 13.16 -5.39
N VAL A 64 -10.83 12.65 -4.71
CA VAL A 64 -9.78 11.85 -5.34
C VAL A 64 -9.53 10.53 -4.63
N LEU A 65 -9.36 9.47 -5.42
CA LEU A 65 -8.77 8.20 -4.99
C LEU A 65 -7.36 8.10 -5.58
N ILE A 66 -6.35 8.09 -4.73
CA ILE A 66 -4.95 8.06 -5.14
C ILE A 66 -4.41 6.65 -4.97
N GLU A 67 -3.80 6.07 -6.01
CA GLU A 67 -3.12 4.78 -5.89
C GLU A 67 -1.92 4.83 -4.95
N LYS A 68 -1.56 3.66 -4.42
CA LYS A 68 -0.37 3.49 -3.59
C LYS A 68 0.91 3.42 -4.47
N PRO A 69 2.06 3.86 -3.93
CA PRO A 69 2.22 4.68 -2.72
C PRO A 69 1.65 6.08 -2.96
N VAL A 70 1.15 6.72 -1.91
CA VAL A 70 0.48 8.03 -2.04
C VAL A 70 1.37 9.10 -2.67
N THR A 71 2.68 9.08 -2.37
CA THR A 71 3.74 9.90 -2.98
C THR A 71 5.08 9.20 -2.86
N VAL A 72 6.10 9.69 -3.56
CA VAL A 72 7.48 9.18 -3.46
C VAL A 72 8.36 9.99 -2.53
N THR A 73 7.94 11.21 -2.17
CA THR A 73 8.70 12.10 -1.28
C THR A 73 7.87 12.56 -0.09
N SER A 74 8.54 12.80 1.04
CA SER A 74 7.88 13.39 2.21
C SER A 74 7.45 14.84 1.99
N GLN A 75 8.06 15.56 1.03
CA GLN A 75 7.68 16.91 0.66
C GLN A 75 6.31 16.90 -0.03
N ASP A 76 6.12 16.03 -1.02
CA ASP A 76 4.86 15.88 -1.74
C ASP A 76 3.74 15.37 -0.80
N ALA A 77 4.07 14.44 0.10
CA ALA A 77 3.12 13.96 1.11
C ALA A 77 2.63 15.11 2.02
N LYS A 78 3.54 16.00 2.46
CA LYS A 78 3.18 17.18 3.26
C LYS A 78 2.35 18.19 2.47
N ALA A 79 2.68 18.41 1.18
CA ALA A 79 1.91 19.29 0.32
C ALA A 79 0.49 18.76 0.11
N LEU A 80 0.34 17.47 -0.17
CA LEU A 80 -0.94 16.79 -0.32
C LEU A 80 -1.77 16.86 0.98
N GLN A 81 -1.14 16.57 2.13
CA GLN A 81 -1.79 16.66 3.44
C GLN A 81 -2.27 18.08 3.74
N LYS A 82 -1.46 19.10 3.40
CA LYS A 82 -1.85 20.50 3.57
C LYS A 82 -3.07 20.84 2.73
N ALA A 83 -3.08 20.48 1.44
CA ALA A 83 -4.22 20.69 0.56
C ALA A 83 -5.49 19.98 1.08
N ALA A 84 -5.36 18.70 1.47
CA ALA A 84 -6.44 17.91 2.05
C ALA A 84 -7.07 18.59 3.27
N THR A 85 -6.24 19.12 4.18
CA THR A 85 -6.70 19.78 5.40
C THR A 85 -7.35 21.15 5.10
N GLN A 86 -6.79 21.89 4.14
CA GLN A 86 -7.23 23.25 3.81
C GLN A 86 -8.58 23.27 3.10
N TYR A 87 -8.79 22.36 2.15
CA TYR A 87 -9.97 22.39 1.27
C TYR A 87 -11.08 21.43 1.71
N SER A 88 -10.82 20.54 2.69
CA SER A 88 -11.77 19.55 3.20
C SER A 88 -12.37 18.64 2.12
N THR A 89 -11.69 18.50 0.99
CA THR A 89 -12.11 17.65 -0.13
C THR A 89 -11.90 16.18 0.25
N PRO A 90 -12.85 15.26 -0.04
CA PRO A 90 -12.69 13.85 0.24
C PRO A 90 -11.49 13.24 -0.50
N ILE A 91 -10.61 12.56 0.25
CA ILE A 91 -9.43 11.88 -0.28
C ILE A 91 -9.40 10.47 0.26
N ALA A 92 -9.10 9.50 -0.61
CA ALA A 92 -8.81 8.13 -0.24
C ALA A 92 -7.50 7.68 -0.90
N VAL A 93 -6.82 6.71 -0.27
CA VAL A 93 -5.63 6.07 -0.84
C VAL A 93 -5.93 4.60 -1.09
N GLY A 94 -5.45 4.05 -2.20
CA GLY A 94 -5.72 2.71 -2.70
C GLY A 94 -5.13 1.56 -1.87
N TYR A 95 -5.14 1.65 -0.56
CA TYR A 95 -4.72 0.56 0.34
C TYR A 95 -5.81 -0.51 0.47
N CYS A 96 -6.04 -1.22 -0.63
CA CYS A 96 -7.13 -2.18 -0.77
C CYS A 96 -7.08 -3.36 0.20
N LEU A 97 -5.90 -3.71 0.75
CA LEU A 97 -5.77 -4.82 1.70
C LEU A 97 -6.57 -4.61 3.00
N ARG A 98 -6.89 -3.37 3.38
CA ARG A 98 -7.78 -3.09 4.51
C ARG A 98 -9.19 -3.68 4.34
N TYR A 99 -9.60 -3.92 3.10
CA TYR A 99 -10.96 -4.41 2.75
C TYR A 99 -11.01 -5.92 2.57
N LEU A 100 -9.89 -6.65 2.72
CA LEU A 100 -9.92 -8.11 2.76
C LEU A 100 -10.72 -8.59 3.97
N SER A 101 -11.56 -9.60 3.80
CA SER A 101 -12.35 -10.18 4.88
C SER A 101 -11.44 -10.65 6.03
N SER A 102 -10.27 -11.25 5.70
CA SER A 102 -9.28 -11.66 6.69
C SER A 102 -8.65 -10.47 7.43
N ALA A 103 -8.43 -9.32 6.77
CA ALA A 103 -7.90 -8.12 7.42
C ALA A 103 -8.91 -7.53 8.42
N LEU A 104 -10.19 -7.47 8.03
CA LEU A 104 -11.27 -7.01 8.92
C LEU A 104 -11.41 -7.95 10.12
N GLU A 105 -11.34 -9.26 9.91
CA GLU A 105 -11.40 -10.24 11.00
C GLU A 105 -10.15 -10.13 11.89
N MET A 106 -8.92 -9.96 11.34
CA MET A 106 -7.72 -9.76 12.14
C MET A 106 -7.84 -8.52 13.03
N LYS A 107 -8.33 -7.40 12.49
CA LYS A 107 -8.58 -6.18 13.28
C LYS A 107 -9.55 -6.45 14.43
N LYS A 108 -10.63 -7.16 14.17
CA LYS A 108 -11.60 -7.57 15.19
C LYS A 108 -10.95 -8.46 16.26
N GLN A 109 -10.16 -9.47 15.87
CA GLN A 109 -9.50 -10.36 16.82
C GLN A 109 -8.50 -9.62 17.72
N LEU A 110 -7.72 -8.68 17.17
CA LEU A 110 -6.85 -7.82 17.98
C LEU A 110 -7.62 -6.98 18.99
N ALA A 111 -8.79 -6.46 18.61
CA ALA A 111 -9.65 -5.66 19.48
C ALA A 111 -10.33 -6.47 20.61
N THR A 112 -10.46 -7.80 20.49
CA THR A 112 -11.11 -8.64 21.52
C THR A 112 -10.33 -8.75 22.83
N GLY A 113 -9.06 -8.36 22.85
CA GLY A 113 -8.16 -8.58 23.98
C GLY A 113 -7.75 -10.05 24.18
N LYS A 114 -8.03 -10.92 23.21
CA LYS A 114 -7.65 -12.36 23.23
C LYS A 114 -6.15 -12.55 23.40
N LEU A 115 -5.31 -11.69 22.79
CA LEU A 115 -3.86 -11.71 22.96
C LEU A 115 -3.38 -11.29 24.36
N GLY A 116 -4.20 -10.56 25.13
CA GLY A 116 -3.73 -9.86 26.31
C GLY A 116 -2.83 -8.67 25.94
N GLN A 117 -1.77 -8.42 26.72
CA GLN A 117 -0.78 -7.40 26.40
C GLN A 117 0.05 -7.82 25.18
N LEU A 118 0.09 -7.00 24.15
CA LEU A 118 0.95 -7.22 22.97
C LEU A 118 2.42 -7.00 23.37
N TYR A 119 3.27 -7.96 23.05
CA TYR A 119 4.72 -7.87 23.26
C TYR A 119 5.46 -7.48 22.00
N HIS A 120 5.19 -8.18 20.91
CA HIS A 120 5.77 -7.88 19.61
C HIS A 120 4.88 -8.32 18.45
N ALA A 121 5.09 -7.72 17.29
CA ALA A 121 4.55 -8.14 16.02
C ALA A 121 5.68 -8.34 15.01
N HIS A 122 5.57 -9.38 14.19
CA HIS A 122 6.41 -9.60 13.03
C HIS A 122 5.53 -9.62 11.79
N ILE A 123 5.87 -8.79 10.82
CA ILE A 123 5.11 -8.57 9.59
C ILE A 123 6.09 -8.72 8.44
N GLU A 124 5.81 -9.64 7.56
CA GLU A 124 6.73 -10.03 6.50
C GLU A 124 6.03 -10.15 5.16
N ILE A 125 6.64 -9.59 4.13
CA ILE A 125 6.31 -9.79 2.73
C ILE A 125 7.58 -9.99 1.94
N GLY A 126 7.62 -11.03 1.14
CA GLY A 126 8.68 -11.24 0.17
C GLY A 126 8.16 -11.98 -1.05
N GLN A 127 8.63 -11.56 -2.20
CA GLN A 127 8.33 -12.20 -3.47
C GLN A 127 9.42 -11.87 -4.49
N TYR A 128 9.87 -12.85 -5.25
CA TYR A 128 10.93 -12.67 -6.23
C TYR A 128 10.49 -11.77 -7.39
N LEU A 129 11.05 -10.57 -7.47
CA LEU A 129 10.62 -9.54 -8.42
C LEU A 129 10.59 -10.00 -9.89
N PRO A 130 11.57 -10.77 -10.40
CA PRO A 130 11.51 -11.30 -11.77
C PRO A 130 10.28 -12.16 -12.07
N ASP A 131 9.72 -12.82 -11.07
CA ASP A 131 8.55 -13.70 -11.23
C ASP A 131 7.22 -12.95 -11.24
N TRP A 132 7.19 -11.65 -10.92
CA TRP A 132 5.94 -10.88 -10.89
C TRP A 132 5.32 -10.71 -12.27
N ARG A 133 6.18 -10.56 -13.30
CA ARG A 133 5.76 -10.39 -14.68
C ARG A 133 6.76 -11.10 -15.62
N PRO A 134 6.70 -12.43 -15.73
CA PRO A 134 7.70 -13.22 -16.44
C PRO A 134 7.86 -12.86 -17.93
N SER A 135 6.85 -12.21 -18.54
CA SER A 135 6.88 -11.80 -19.95
C SER A 135 7.59 -10.46 -20.20
N LYS A 136 8.05 -9.77 -19.15
CA LYS A 136 8.70 -8.44 -19.24
C LYS A 136 10.00 -8.45 -18.45
N ASP A 137 10.97 -7.65 -18.89
CA ASP A 137 12.16 -7.41 -18.07
C ASP A 137 11.73 -6.62 -16.81
N TYR A 138 11.93 -7.22 -15.64
CA TYR A 138 11.59 -6.60 -14.37
C TYR A 138 12.35 -5.30 -14.12
N ARG A 139 13.54 -5.11 -14.71
CA ARG A 139 14.36 -3.89 -14.60
C ARG A 139 13.70 -2.67 -15.24
N GLU A 140 12.77 -2.90 -16.19
CA GLU A 140 11.99 -1.86 -16.83
C GLU A 140 10.69 -1.54 -16.08
N SER A 141 10.38 -2.31 -15.03
CA SER A 141 9.16 -2.10 -14.23
C SER A 141 9.28 -0.87 -13.33
N VAL A 142 8.13 -0.33 -12.93
CA VAL A 142 8.06 0.75 -11.92
C VAL A 142 8.79 0.36 -10.65
N SER A 143 8.66 -0.90 -10.21
CA SER A 143 9.26 -1.41 -8.97
C SER A 143 10.79 -1.37 -8.95
N ALA A 144 11.44 -1.37 -10.14
CA ALA A 144 12.89 -1.39 -10.29
C ALA A 144 13.52 0.01 -10.47
N ARG A 145 12.71 1.05 -10.73
CA ARG A 145 13.18 2.37 -11.17
C ARG A 145 12.93 3.44 -10.14
N ALA A 146 14.02 4.07 -9.66
CA ALA A 146 13.96 5.13 -8.65
C ALA A 146 13.12 6.33 -9.09
N GLU A 147 13.24 6.73 -10.37
CA GLU A 147 12.51 7.87 -10.93
C GLU A 147 10.98 7.63 -11.02
N LEU A 148 10.54 6.39 -10.92
CA LEU A 148 9.11 6.03 -10.89
C LEU A 148 8.59 5.70 -9.49
N GLY A 149 9.43 5.86 -8.46
CA GLY A 149 9.06 5.53 -7.09
C GLY A 149 9.18 4.04 -6.77
N GLY A 150 10.14 3.34 -7.41
CA GLY A 150 10.44 1.93 -7.14
C GLY A 150 11.13 1.71 -5.80
N GLY A 151 11.46 0.46 -5.54
CA GLY A 151 12.06 -0.03 -4.30
C GLY A 151 11.08 -0.80 -3.42
N ALA A 152 11.61 -1.73 -2.63
CA ALA A 152 10.80 -2.59 -1.78
C ALA A 152 9.97 -1.77 -0.77
N LEU A 153 10.50 -0.67 -0.27
CA LEU A 153 9.86 0.20 0.71
C LEU A 153 8.55 0.81 0.19
N LEU A 154 8.57 1.39 -1.00
CA LEU A 154 7.41 2.08 -1.59
C LEU A 154 6.46 1.09 -2.26
N GLU A 155 6.99 0.10 -2.96
CA GLU A 155 6.17 -0.89 -3.66
C GLU A 155 5.37 -1.76 -2.70
N LEU A 156 5.99 -2.18 -1.58
CA LEU A 156 5.39 -3.01 -0.55
C LEU A 156 4.81 -2.18 0.62
N SER A 157 4.34 -0.97 0.34
CA SER A 157 3.85 -0.02 1.36
C SER A 157 2.54 -0.43 2.04
N HIS A 158 1.84 -1.44 1.55
CA HIS A 158 0.68 -2.00 2.23
C HIS A 158 0.99 -2.44 3.66
N GLU A 159 2.19 -2.96 3.91
CA GLU A 159 2.64 -3.45 5.20
C GLU A 159 2.72 -2.32 6.23
N PHE A 160 3.17 -1.14 5.83
CA PHE A 160 3.14 0.05 6.68
C PHE A 160 1.71 0.47 6.98
N ASP A 161 0.87 0.49 5.96
CA ASP A 161 -0.49 0.95 6.06
C ASP A 161 -1.31 0.10 7.03
N TYR A 162 -1.38 -1.22 6.78
CA TYR A 162 -2.19 -2.05 7.65
C TYR A 162 -1.56 -2.26 9.04
N SER A 163 -0.23 -2.14 9.18
CA SER A 163 0.41 -2.17 10.50
C SER A 163 -0.08 -1.03 11.39
N GLN A 164 -0.09 0.20 10.88
CA GLN A 164 -0.63 1.35 11.61
C GLN A 164 -2.15 1.23 11.83
N TRP A 165 -2.87 0.72 10.84
CA TRP A 165 -4.31 0.54 10.95
C TRP A 165 -4.71 -0.49 12.00
N LEU A 166 -3.90 -1.54 12.20
CA LEU A 166 -4.12 -2.60 13.20
C LEU A 166 -3.62 -2.22 14.59
N LEU A 167 -2.46 -1.57 14.69
CA LEU A 167 -1.73 -1.39 15.94
C LEU A 167 -1.74 0.07 16.46
N GLY A 168 -2.27 1.02 15.69
CA GLY A 168 -2.22 2.44 16.01
C GLY A 168 -0.90 3.10 15.60
N ALA A 169 -0.59 4.24 16.20
CA ALA A 169 0.61 5.01 15.87
C ALA A 169 1.89 4.20 16.13
N LEU A 170 2.78 4.20 15.16
CA LEU A 170 4.09 3.54 15.21
C LEU A 170 5.21 4.58 15.23
N THR A 171 6.14 4.44 16.17
CA THR A 171 7.36 5.26 16.24
C THR A 171 8.52 4.48 15.64
N LEU A 172 9.19 5.05 14.64
CA LEU A 172 10.37 4.44 14.02
C LEU A 172 11.54 4.43 15.02
N GLU A 173 12.10 3.25 15.27
CA GLU A 173 13.28 3.05 16.11
C GLU A 173 14.53 2.83 15.27
N HIS A 174 14.45 1.99 14.24
CA HIS A 174 15.59 1.67 13.38
C HIS A 174 15.11 1.17 12.01
N ALA A 175 15.94 1.40 10.97
CA ALA A 175 15.70 0.85 9.64
C ALA A 175 17.03 0.48 8.95
N ILE A 176 17.03 -0.65 8.25
CA ILE A 176 18.12 -1.09 7.41
C ILE A 176 17.54 -1.31 6.01
N LEU A 177 18.02 -0.54 5.05
CA LEU A 177 17.70 -0.72 3.64
C LEU A 177 18.90 -1.35 2.95
N ARG A 178 18.66 -2.36 2.14
CA ARG A 178 19.71 -3.07 1.41
C ARG A 178 19.42 -3.08 -0.07
N ARG A 179 20.49 -3.16 -0.81
CA ARG A 179 20.49 -3.44 -2.24
C ARG A 179 21.44 -4.60 -2.48
N SER A 180 20.89 -5.74 -2.85
CA SER A 180 21.70 -6.89 -3.24
C SER A 180 22.26 -6.71 -4.66
N GLU A 181 23.34 -7.42 -4.97
CA GLU A 181 23.87 -7.45 -6.34
C GLU A 181 23.04 -8.36 -7.25
N GLU A 182 22.24 -9.25 -6.67
CA GLU A 182 21.53 -10.31 -7.39
C GLU A 182 20.53 -9.76 -8.42
N LEU A 183 19.73 -8.77 -8.04
CA LEU A 183 18.74 -8.18 -8.93
C LEU A 183 19.29 -7.03 -9.78
N GLY A 184 20.46 -6.48 -9.41
CA GLY A 184 21.10 -5.38 -10.14
C GLY A 184 20.24 -4.12 -10.23
N LEU A 185 19.43 -3.82 -9.19
CA LEU A 185 18.55 -2.66 -9.14
C LEU A 185 19.30 -1.43 -8.66
N GLU A 186 18.78 -0.24 -8.99
CA GLU A 186 19.26 1.03 -8.44
C GLU A 186 18.59 1.40 -7.11
N VAL A 187 17.49 0.75 -6.80
CA VAL A 187 16.67 0.92 -5.59
C VAL A 187 16.95 -0.20 -4.60
N GLU A 188 16.51 -0.04 -3.36
CA GLU A 188 16.58 -1.11 -2.36
C GLU A 188 15.64 -2.27 -2.75
N ASP A 189 16.13 -3.49 -2.57
CA ASP A 189 15.41 -4.73 -2.79
C ASP A 189 15.01 -5.43 -1.49
N SER A 190 15.44 -4.90 -0.35
CA SER A 190 15.10 -5.40 0.97
C SER A 190 15.11 -4.27 2.01
N ALA A 191 14.17 -4.32 2.94
CA ALA A 191 14.06 -3.41 4.07
C ALA A 191 13.69 -4.15 5.36
N ASP A 192 14.46 -3.94 6.42
CA ASP A 192 14.17 -4.36 7.78
C ASP A 192 13.93 -3.14 8.65
N ILE A 193 12.77 -3.05 9.27
CA ILE A 193 12.35 -1.85 9.98
C ILE A 193 11.79 -2.21 11.35
N LEU A 194 12.27 -1.54 12.38
CA LEU A 194 11.79 -1.68 13.75
C LEU A 194 11.01 -0.43 14.15
N PHE A 195 9.81 -0.67 14.67
CA PHE A 195 8.98 0.35 15.29
C PHE A 195 8.65 -0.04 16.73
N SER A 196 8.20 0.95 17.50
CA SER A 196 7.50 0.72 18.77
C SER A 196 6.08 1.29 18.71
N THR A 197 5.14 0.61 19.40
CA THR A 197 3.79 1.14 19.66
C THR A 197 3.79 2.07 20.87
N GLU A 198 2.69 2.80 21.09
CA GLU A 198 2.50 3.59 22.33
C GLU A 198 2.63 2.73 23.59
N GLN A 199 2.18 1.47 23.56
CA GLN A 199 2.27 0.51 24.66
C GLN A 199 3.62 -0.22 24.74
N LYS A 200 4.64 0.26 23.98
CA LYS A 200 6.02 -0.30 23.96
C LYS A 200 6.13 -1.72 23.42
N ALA A 201 5.15 -2.19 22.66
CA ALA A 201 5.34 -3.40 21.87
C ALA A 201 6.29 -3.12 20.68
N VAL A 202 7.17 -4.08 20.38
CA VAL A 202 8.09 -3.98 19.23
C VAL A 202 7.40 -4.51 17.97
N VAL A 203 7.50 -3.78 16.87
CA VAL A 203 6.96 -4.19 15.57
C VAL A 203 8.11 -4.26 14.57
N HIS A 204 8.34 -5.44 14.01
CA HIS A 204 9.31 -5.66 12.95
C HIS A 204 8.59 -5.84 11.62
N LEU A 205 8.96 -5.01 10.64
CA LEU A 205 8.57 -5.15 9.25
C LEU A 205 9.76 -5.66 8.45
N HIS A 206 9.57 -6.74 7.69
CA HIS A 206 10.51 -7.20 6.68
C HIS A 206 9.85 -7.18 5.30
N LEU A 207 10.48 -6.49 4.35
CA LEU A 207 10.01 -6.31 2.99
C LEU A 207 11.11 -6.70 2.02
N ASP A 208 10.84 -7.57 1.03
CA ASP A 208 11.87 -7.91 0.05
C ASP A 208 11.34 -8.34 -1.32
N PHE A 209 12.20 -8.24 -2.32
CA PHE A 209 12.04 -8.71 -3.70
C PHE A 209 12.79 -10.01 -3.99
N LEU A 210 13.28 -10.71 -2.96
CA LEU A 210 14.29 -11.78 -3.08
C LEU A 210 13.74 -13.17 -2.83
N GLN A 211 12.60 -13.31 -2.14
CA GLN A 211 12.04 -14.60 -1.77
C GLN A 211 11.51 -15.36 -2.99
N ARG A 212 12.08 -16.56 -3.23
CA ARG A 212 11.73 -17.42 -4.38
C ARG A 212 10.32 -17.99 -4.32
N LYS A 213 9.75 -18.06 -3.15
CA LYS A 213 8.35 -18.41 -2.93
C LYS A 213 7.67 -17.20 -2.29
N ALA A 214 6.57 -16.76 -2.88
CA ALA A 214 5.79 -15.67 -2.31
C ALA A 214 5.41 -16.00 -0.86
N HIS A 215 5.69 -15.04 0.03
CA HIS A 215 5.40 -15.10 1.45
C HIS A 215 4.77 -13.78 1.88
N ARG A 216 3.67 -13.84 2.62
CA ARG A 216 3.03 -12.65 3.19
C ARG A 216 2.28 -13.04 4.45
N GLN A 217 2.91 -12.79 5.59
CA GLN A 217 2.41 -13.25 6.89
C GLN A 217 2.62 -12.20 7.98
N CYS A 218 1.74 -12.27 8.98
CA CYS A 218 1.86 -11.47 10.19
C CYS A 218 1.74 -12.38 11.41
N ARG A 219 2.56 -12.12 12.43
CA ARG A 219 2.48 -12.77 13.73
C ARG A 219 2.48 -11.75 14.85
N PHE A 220 1.42 -11.76 15.65
CA PHE A 220 1.24 -10.87 16.81
C PHE A 220 1.32 -11.72 18.08
N VAL A 221 2.31 -11.46 18.94
CA VAL A 221 2.55 -12.24 20.16
C VAL A 221 2.20 -11.42 21.38
N GLY A 222 1.32 -11.94 22.18
CA GLY A 222 0.89 -11.33 23.43
C GLY A 222 0.98 -12.26 24.63
N SER A 223 0.56 -11.76 25.80
CA SER A 223 0.69 -12.48 27.08
C SER A 223 -0.17 -13.74 27.19
N LYS A 224 -1.18 -13.91 26.30
CA LYS A 224 -2.09 -15.06 26.33
C LYS A 224 -1.94 -16.00 25.14
N GLY A 225 -1.12 -15.66 24.15
CA GLY A 225 -0.93 -16.45 22.95
C GLY A 225 -0.42 -15.63 21.79
N ALA A 226 -0.55 -16.16 20.57
CA ALA A 226 -0.19 -15.50 19.34
C ALA A 226 -1.34 -15.57 18.33
N LEU A 227 -1.54 -14.48 17.57
CA LEU A 227 -2.35 -14.46 16.35
C LEU A 227 -1.39 -14.58 15.15
N GLU A 228 -1.66 -15.52 14.29
CA GLU A 228 -0.93 -15.73 13.04
C GLU A 228 -1.89 -15.49 11.87
N TRP A 229 -1.49 -14.65 10.94
CA TRP A 229 -2.27 -14.31 9.75
C TRP A 229 -1.45 -14.59 8.50
N ASP A 230 -1.89 -15.57 7.73
CA ASP A 230 -1.39 -15.87 6.39
C ASP A 230 -2.29 -15.17 5.37
N LEU A 231 -1.75 -14.15 4.71
CA LEU A 231 -2.51 -13.37 3.71
C LEU A 231 -2.61 -14.10 2.37
N ILE A 232 -1.68 -15.01 2.07
CA ILE A 232 -1.71 -15.81 0.83
C ILE A 232 -2.67 -16.98 1.00
N GLY A 233 -2.54 -17.71 2.11
CA GLY A 233 -3.43 -18.82 2.47
C GLY A 233 -4.80 -18.37 2.98
N ASN A 234 -4.99 -17.07 3.16
CA ASN A 234 -6.22 -16.42 3.65
C ASN A 234 -6.74 -17.04 4.95
N GLU A 235 -5.85 -17.24 5.91
CA GLU A 235 -6.13 -17.91 7.18
C GLU A 235 -5.64 -17.11 8.39
N ILE A 236 -6.42 -17.13 9.48
CA ILE A 236 -6.03 -16.58 10.79
C ILE A 236 -6.11 -17.69 11.83
N ARG A 237 -5.03 -17.86 12.59
CA ARG A 237 -4.93 -18.80 13.70
C ARG A 237 -4.66 -18.08 15.02
N PHE A 238 -5.22 -18.61 16.09
CA PHE A 238 -4.80 -18.29 17.46
C PHE A 238 -4.06 -19.47 18.04
N VAL A 239 -2.83 -19.24 18.44
CA VAL A 239 -1.93 -20.23 19.06
C VAL A 239 -1.81 -19.92 20.53
N SER A 240 -2.12 -20.88 21.40
CA SER A 240 -2.07 -20.73 22.85
C SER A 240 -1.60 -22.04 23.52
N PRO A 241 -1.35 -22.06 24.84
CA PRO A 241 -1.04 -23.31 25.55
C PRO A 241 -2.12 -24.39 25.42
N GLN A 242 -3.34 -24.04 25.08
CA GLN A 242 -4.45 -24.98 24.85
C GLN A 242 -4.45 -25.58 23.44
N GLY A 243 -3.59 -25.10 22.56
CA GLY A 243 -3.47 -25.58 21.19
C GLY A 243 -3.69 -24.47 20.14
N ILE A 244 -3.97 -24.88 18.92
CA ILE A 244 -4.19 -24.01 17.77
C ILE A 244 -5.68 -23.98 17.45
N GLN A 245 -6.24 -22.78 17.34
CA GLN A 245 -7.61 -22.55 16.90
C GLN A 245 -7.60 -21.75 15.59
N VAL A 246 -8.19 -22.28 14.53
CA VAL A 246 -8.47 -21.52 13.31
C VAL A 246 -9.62 -20.54 13.60
N LEU A 247 -9.39 -19.26 13.43
CA LEU A 247 -10.37 -18.20 13.67
C LEU A 247 -11.06 -17.74 12.38
N TYR A 248 -10.34 -17.87 11.27
CA TYR A 248 -10.80 -17.50 9.95
C TYR A 248 -10.08 -18.34 8.91
N SER A 249 -10.79 -18.79 7.90
CA SER A 249 -10.23 -19.43 6.71
C SER A 249 -11.24 -19.28 5.56
N GLU A 250 -10.75 -18.76 4.44
CA GLU A 250 -11.47 -18.78 3.17
C GLU A 250 -10.65 -19.58 2.15
N PRO A 251 -11.26 -20.39 1.31
CA PRO A 251 -10.55 -20.98 0.19
C PRO A 251 -10.07 -19.87 -0.74
N GLY A 252 -8.78 -19.92 -1.09
CA GLY A 252 -8.12 -18.97 -2.01
C GLY A 252 -8.58 -19.16 -3.45
#